data_4febb0b4328640ee080e8721f3d711b0
#
_entry.id   4febb0b4328640ee080e8721f3d711b0
#
_cell.length_a   1.000
_cell.length_b   1.000
_cell.length_c   1.000
_cell.angle_alpha   90.00
_cell.angle_beta   90.00
_cell.angle_gamma   90.00
#
_symmetry.space_group_name_H-M   'P 1'
#
loop_
_entity.id
_entity.type
_entity.pdbx_description
1 polymer ?
#
loop_
_entity_poly.entity_id
_entity_poly.type
_entity_poly.pdbx_seq_one_letter_code
_entity_poly.pdbx_strand_id
1 'polypeptide(L)'
;MVYRTRGNGIMIKYQDIKNFRLIDAPVNRGKTQSEINIGAYFLESEDGQDWYECQSLFSDETAKIMYDHDGVIWGVVNKPVPQRGNTYAVSMLWPVNMSVAEIDAADCPDDCRGDGSWLYRDGKVLPVPVDYQAKAETTRQKLLNDADNAIKDWRTELTLGIISDENKVTLINWMGYINKLKNIDFSQVNDEATFEKIKWPELPK
;
A
#
# COMPACT_ATOMS: atom_id res chain seq x y z
N MET A 1 22.96 3.49 1.11
CA MET A 1 23.91 2.45 0.68
C MET A 1 23.99 1.38 1.78
N VAL A 2 23.62 0.13 1.48
CA VAL A 2 23.51 -0.94 2.48
C VAL A 2 24.52 -2.04 2.14
N TYR A 3 25.32 -2.46 3.12
CA TYR A 3 26.23 -3.61 2.98
C TYR A 3 25.61 -4.85 3.64
N ARG A 4 25.59 -5.97 2.94
CA ARG A 4 25.13 -7.25 3.47
C ARG A 4 26.12 -8.36 3.19
N THR A 5 26.19 -9.32 4.12
CA THR A 5 27.01 -10.51 3.97
C THR A 5 26.17 -11.63 3.38
N ARG A 6 26.51 -12.11 2.19
CA ARG A 6 25.97 -13.37 1.67
C ARG A 6 26.47 -14.55 2.51
N GLY A 7 25.76 -15.68 2.50
CA GLY A 7 26.06 -16.86 3.31
C GLY A 7 27.47 -17.46 3.11
N ASN A 8 28.23 -16.98 2.14
CA ASN A 8 29.67 -17.30 1.92
C ASN A 8 30.64 -16.25 2.46
N GLY A 9 30.21 -15.30 3.26
CA GLY A 9 31.04 -14.25 3.89
C GLY A 9 31.43 -13.07 2.98
N ILE A 10 30.91 -13.01 1.74
CA ILE A 10 31.19 -11.90 0.82
C ILE A 10 30.27 -10.74 1.15
N MET A 11 30.86 -9.57 1.41
CA MET A 11 30.11 -8.31 1.55
C MET A 11 29.67 -7.80 0.18
N ILE A 12 28.37 -7.80 -0.08
CA ILE A 12 27.79 -7.23 -1.30
C ILE A 12 27.22 -5.85 -0.96
N LYS A 13 27.49 -4.91 -1.84
CA LYS A 13 26.97 -3.55 -1.78
C LYS A 13 25.67 -3.50 -2.59
N TYR A 14 24.54 -3.31 -1.91
CA TYR A 14 23.26 -3.03 -2.54
C TYR A 14 23.02 -1.54 -2.64
N GLN A 15 22.40 -1.10 -3.74
CA GLN A 15 21.98 0.28 -3.91
C GLN A 15 20.70 0.54 -3.07
N ASP A 16 20.65 1.73 -2.51
CA ASP A 16 19.47 2.27 -1.85
C ASP A 16 19.55 3.80 -1.99
N ILE A 17 19.02 4.30 -3.11
CA ILE A 17 19.12 5.69 -3.54
C ILE A 17 17.82 6.40 -3.17
N LYS A 18 17.95 7.47 -2.40
CA LYS A 18 16.84 8.09 -1.68
C LYS A 18 16.26 9.30 -2.41
N ASN A 19 14.95 9.46 -2.23
CA ASN A 19 14.21 10.72 -2.40
C ASN A 19 14.47 11.41 -3.74
N PHE A 20 14.16 10.71 -4.83
CA PHE A 20 14.22 11.31 -6.18
C PHE A 20 13.17 12.39 -6.34
N ARG A 21 13.56 13.51 -6.89
CA ARG A 21 12.68 14.64 -7.24
C ARG A 21 12.79 15.01 -8.70
N LEU A 22 11.72 15.56 -9.27
CA LEU A 22 11.75 16.10 -10.63
C LEU A 22 12.68 17.32 -10.71
N ILE A 23 13.47 17.36 -11.77
CA ILE A 23 14.33 18.48 -12.13
C ILE A 23 14.15 18.82 -13.61
N ASP A 24 14.46 20.05 -13.98
CA ASP A 24 14.24 20.56 -15.34
C ASP A 24 15.28 20.08 -16.36
N ALA A 25 16.47 19.71 -15.91
CA ALA A 25 17.56 19.26 -16.78
C ALA A 25 18.38 18.17 -16.05
N PRO A 26 19.17 17.35 -16.78
CA PRO A 26 20.12 16.41 -16.14
C PRO A 26 21.04 17.09 -15.14
N VAL A 27 21.42 16.36 -14.09
CA VAL A 27 22.22 16.93 -12.97
C VAL A 27 23.50 17.61 -13.42
N ASN A 28 24.22 17.03 -14.39
CA ASN A 28 25.57 17.45 -14.76
C ASN A 28 25.65 18.18 -16.11
N ARG A 29 24.53 18.43 -16.79
CA ARG A 29 24.49 19.08 -18.10
C ARG A 29 23.15 19.76 -18.41
N GLY A 30 23.12 20.62 -19.41
CA GLY A 30 21.86 21.12 -19.98
C GLY A 30 21.13 20.06 -20.83
N LYS A 31 19.86 20.30 -21.11
CA LYS A 31 19.07 19.48 -22.06
C LYS A 31 19.65 19.61 -23.48
N THR A 32 19.68 18.50 -24.19
CA THR A 32 19.90 18.49 -25.64
C THR A 32 18.65 18.97 -26.36
N GLN A 33 18.81 19.36 -27.66
CA GLN A 33 17.66 19.79 -28.47
C GLN A 33 16.60 18.67 -28.61
N SER A 34 17.02 17.42 -28.70
CA SER A 34 16.10 16.26 -28.74
C SER A 34 15.30 16.12 -27.48
N GLU A 35 15.94 16.27 -26.31
CA GLU A 35 15.26 16.19 -24.99
C GLU A 35 14.26 17.33 -24.80
N ILE A 36 14.57 18.54 -25.30
CA ILE A 36 13.65 19.67 -25.32
C ILE A 36 12.44 19.35 -26.21
N ASN A 37 12.68 18.84 -27.40
CA ASN A 37 11.64 18.58 -28.39
C ASN A 37 10.63 17.50 -27.93
N ILE A 38 11.09 16.51 -27.18
CA ILE A 38 10.22 15.44 -26.64
C ILE A 38 9.67 15.76 -25.25
N GLY A 39 10.01 16.89 -24.65
CA GLY A 39 9.59 17.27 -23.30
C GLY A 39 10.14 16.32 -22.23
N ALA A 40 11.42 15.89 -22.34
CA ALA A 40 12.02 14.92 -21.42
C ALA A 40 12.04 15.44 -19.98
N TYR A 41 11.73 14.55 -19.05
CA TYR A 41 11.81 14.77 -17.60
C TYR A 41 13.04 14.08 -17.03
N PHE A 42 13.58 14.66 -15.95
CA PHE A 42 14.75 14.15 -15.24
C PHE A 42 14.45 14.08 -13.75
N LEU A 43 15.19 13.21 -13.05
CA LEU A 43 15.08 13.07 -11.60
C LEU A 43 16.49 13.15 -10.99
N GLU A 44 16.56 13.79 -9.84
CA GLU A 44 17.75 13.89 -9.01
C GLU A 44 17.44 13.28 -7.64
N SER A 45 18.33 12.40 -7.15
CA SER A 45 18.24 11.86 -5.82
C SER A 45 18.68 12.86 -4.75
N GLU A 46 18.42 12.55 -3.49
CA GLU A 46 18.82 13.36 -2.33
C GLU A 46 20.33 13.64 -2.28
N ASP A 47 21.15 12.69 -2.72
CA ASP A 47 22.60 12.79 -2.78
C ASP A 47 23.14 13.26 -4.15
N GLY A 48 22.26 13.81 -5.01
CA GLY A 48 22.63 14.47 -6.25
C GLY A 48 22.91 13.53 -7.43
N GLN A 49 22.40 12.30 -7.42
CA GLN A 49 22.56 11.36 -8.54
C GLN A 49 21.44 11.56 -9.58
N ASP A 50 21.80 11.62 -10.86
CA ASP A 50 20.85 11.58 -11.97
C ASP A 50 20.24 10.18 -12.11
N TRP A 51 18.90 10.10 -12.27
CA TRP A 51 18.19 8.83 -12.36
C TRP A 51 18.66 7.95 -13.52
N TYR A 52 18.87 8.53 -14.69
CA TYR A 52 19.31 7.75 -15.84
C TYR A 52 20.75 7.25 -15.72
N GLU A 53 21.61 8.04 -15.10
CA GLU A 53 23.02 7.67 -14.91
C GLU A 53 23.17 6.61 -13.81
N CYS A 54 22.49 6.75 -12.69
CA CYS A 54 22.61 5.84 -11.55
C CYS A 54 21.99 4.45 -11.79
N GLN A 55 21.16 4.28 -12.81
CA GLN A 55 20.63 2.95 -13.16
C GLN A 55 21.72 1.90 -13.40
N SER A 56 22.87 2.31 -13.93
CA SER A 56 24.01 1.42 -14.16
C SER A 56 24.68 0.88 -12.90
N LEU A 57 24.37 1.45 -11.73
CA LEU A 57 24.92 1.03 -10.44
C LEU A 57 24.21 -0.20 -9.84
N PHE A 58 23.02 -0.51 -10.33
CA PHE A 58 22.22 -1.63 -9.83
C PHE A 58 22.69 -2.96 -10.44
N SER A 59 22.62 -4.04 -9.65
CA SER A 59 23.04 -5.37 -10.09
C SER A 59 21.98 -6.03 -10.98
N ASP A 60 22.42 -6.89 -11.94
CA ASP A 60 21.52 -7.70 -12.75
C ASP A 60 20.76 -8.78 -11.96
N GLU A 61 21.34 -9.22 -10.84
CA GLU A 61 20.91 -10.39 -10.07
C GLU A 61 19.98 -10.06 -8.90
N THR A 62 19.61 -8.79 -8.74
CA THR A 62 18.81 -8.33 -7.60
C THR A 62 17.38 -7.98 -7.97
N ALA A 63 16.46 -8.08 -7.00
CA ALA A 63 15.15 -7.47 -7.09
C ALA A 63 15.23 -5.95 -6.88
N LYS A 64 14.40 -5.17 -7.56
CA LYS A 64 14.35 -3.70 -7.49
C LYS A 64 13.05 -3.28 -6.84
N ILE A 65 13.15 -2.34 -5.90
CA ILE A 65 12.06 -1.88 -5.04
C ILE A 65 11.98 -0.37 -5.11
N MET A 66 10.83 0.15 -5.50
CA MET A 66 10.51 1.58 -5.44
C MET A 66 9.53 1.82 -4.29
N TYR A 67 9.87 2.72 -3.39
CA TYR A 67 9.13 2.96 -2.16
C TYR A 67 9.12 4.45 -1.77
N ASP A 68 8.10 4.84 -1.02
CA ASP A 68 7.93 6.20 -0.53
C ASP A 68 8.69 6.47 0.80
N HIS A 69 8.50 7.66 1.36
CA HIS A 69 9.16 8.10 2.60
C HIS A 69 8.75 7.27 3.84
N ASP A 70 7.58 6.63 3.83
CA ASP A 70 7.12 5.73 4.89
C ASP A 70 7.62 4.30 4.71
N GLY A 71 8.27 4.03 3.58
CA GLY A 71 8.75 2.71 3.20
C GLY A 71 7.73 1.87 2.45
N VAL A 72 6.55 2.42 2.13
CA VAL A 72 5.52 1.70 1.39
C VAL A 72 5.96 1.46 -0.05
N ILE A 73 5.86 0.22 -0.52
CA ILE A 73 6.31 -0.20 -1.84
C ILE A 73 5.23 0.10 -2.88
N TRP A 74 5.59 0.90 -3.88
CA TRP A 74 4.74 1.31 -5.01
C TRP A 74 5.21 0.79 -6.36
N GLY A 75 6.37 0.14 -6.41
CA GLY A 75 6.88 -0.51 -7.60
C GLY A 75 7.87 -1.60 -7.22
N VAL A 76 7.82 -2.71 -7.93
CA VAL A 76 8.73 -3.84 -7.71
C VAL A 76 9.03 -4.57 -9.01
N VAL A 77 10.29 -4.91 -9.20
CA VAL A 77 10.73 -5.91 -10.18
C VAL A 77 11.34 -7.05 -9.37
N ASN A 78 10.51 -8.01 -8.99
CA ASN A 78 10.84 -9.07 -8.05
C ASN A 78 11.69 -10.20 -8.66
N LYS A 79 11.73 -10.31 -10.00
CA LYS A 79 12.52 -11.33 -10.71
C LYS A 79 13.61 -10.67 -11.54
N PRO A 80 14.87 -11.02 -11.29
CA PRO A 80 15.99 -10.55 -12.12
C PRO A 80 15.82 -10.97 -13.58
N VAL A 81 16.30 -10.13 -14.50
CA VAL A 81 16.30 -10.38 -15.95
C VAL A 81 17.70 -10.09 -16.50
N PRO A 82 18.73 -10.83 -16.02
CA PRO A 82 20.13 -10.50 -16.29
C PRO A 82 20.48 -10.52 -17.78
N GLN A 83 19.78 -11.32 -18.60
CA GLN A 83 19.97 -11.37 -20.05
C GLN A 83 19.60 -10.07 -20.76
N ARG A 84 18.89 -9.13 -20.10
CA ARG A 84 18.54 -7.80 -20.62
C ARG A 84 19.39 -6.68 -20.07
N GLY A 85 20.32 -6.99 -19.19
CA GLY A 85 21.22 -6.03 -18.53
C GLY A 85 20.60 -5.31 -17.34
N ASN A 86 21.46 -4.78 -16.49
CA ASN A 86 21.11 -4.19 -15.19
C ASN A 86 20.15 -2.99 -15.28
N THR A 87 20.22 -2.21 -16.36
CA THR A 87 19.37 -1.05 -16.53
C THR A 87 17.94 -1.40 -16.94
N TYR A 88 17.69 -2.59 -17.48
CA TYR A 88 16.35 -2.99 -17.95
C TYR A 88 15.32 -3.01 -16.82
N ALA A 89 15.59 -3.72 -15.74
CA ALA A 89 14.67 -3.84 -14.62
C ALA A 89 14.45 -2.49 -13.91
N VAL A 90 15.53 -1.74 -13.71
CA VAL A 90 15.49 -0.43 -13.05
C VAL A 90 14.73 0.61 -13.87
N SER A 91 14.92 0.61 -15.19
CA SER A 91 14.25 1.56 -16.10
C SER A 91 12.71 1.40 -16.17
N MET A 92 12.18 0.30 -15.66
CA MET A 92 10.73 0.11 -15.50
C MET A 92 10.14 0.93 -14.34
N LEU A 93 10.98 1.47 -13.46
CA LEU A 93 10.58 2.28 -12.31
C LEU A 93 10.76 3.77 -12.64
N TRP A 94 9.86 4.60 -12.10
CA TRP A 94 9.91 6.05 -12.22
C TRP A 94 9.67 6.70 -10.85
N PRO A 95 10.74 6.93 -10.07
CA PRO A 95 10.66 7.22 -8.63
C PRO A 95 10.42 8.71 -8.31
N VAL A 96 9.40 9.34 -8.85
CA VAL A 96 9.04 10.73 -8.47
C VAL A 96 8.59 10.78 -7.01
N ASN A 97 9.30 11.53 -6.18
CA ASN A 97 9.11 11.62 -4.73
C ASN A 97 9.24 10.25 -4.01
N MET A 98 10.04 9.37 -4.57
CA MET A 98 10.26 8.02 -4.05
C MET A 98 11.75 7.68 -4.05
N SER A 99 12.07 6.57 -3.42
CA SER A 99 13.40 5.97 -3.33
C SER A 99 13.44 4.66 -4.10
N VAL A 100 14.63 4.24 -4.55
CA VAL A 100 14.82 2.94 -5.20
C VAL A 100 15.94 2.19 -4.51
N ALA A 101 15.62 0.97 -4.07
CA ALA A 101 16.56 0.05 -3.49
C ALA A 101 16.64 -1.25 -4.29
N GLU A 102 17.73 -2.00 -4.06
CA GLU A 102 17.84 -3.39 -4.49
C GLU A 102 18.06 -4.31 -3.27
N ILE A 103 17.56 -5.53 -3.39
CA ILE A 103 17.75 -6.60 -2.41
C ILE A 103 18.13 -7.89 -3.13
N ASP A 104 18.60 -8.89 -2.39
CA ASP A 104 18.77 -10.22 -2.95
C ASP A 104 17.41 -10.72 -3.49
N ALA A 105 17.40 -11.29 -4.69
CA ALA A 105 16.17 -11.80 -5.29
C ALA A 105 15.49 -12.87 -4.43
N ALA A 106 16.27 -13.64 -3.66
CA ALA A 106 15.76 -14.65 -2.73
C ALA A 106 15.06 -14.04 -1.50
N ASP A 107 15.37 -12.78 -1.16
CA ASP A 107 14.76 -12.05 -0.04
C ASP A 107 13.50 -11.28 -0.46
N CYS A 108 13.17 -11.25 -1.75
CA CYS A 108 11.94 -10.63 -2.25
C CYS A 108 10.83 -11.68 -2.33
N PRO A 109 9.73 -11.52 -1.56
CA PRO A 109 8.59 -12.43 -1.67
C PRO A 109 8.02 -12.50 -3.09
N ASP A 110 7.66 -13.70 -3.57
CA ASP A 110 7.12 -13.90 -4.91
C ASP A 110 5.82 -13.15 -5.17
N ASP A 111 5.04 -12.92 -4.12
CA ASP A 111 3.78 -12.19 -4.11
C ASP A 111 3.93 -10.71 -3.79
N CYS A 112 5.14 -10.21 -3.56
CA CYS A 112 5.40 -8.79 -3.38
C CYS A 112 4.98 -8.00 -4.63
N ARG A 113 4.15 -6.98 -4.43
CA ARG A 113 3.61 -6.12 -5.48
C ARG A 113 3.77 -4.65 -5.12
N GLY A 114 3.77 -3.80 -6.15
CA GLY A 114 3.81 -2.35 -6.00
C GLY A 114 2.40 -1.75 -5.82
N ASP A 115 1.63 -2.26 -4.88
CA ASP A 115 0.23 -1.87 -4.64
C ASP A 115 -0.01 -1.26 -3.25
N GLY A 116 1.08 -0.97 -2.52
CA GLY A 116 1.00 -0.41 -1.19
C GLY A 116 0.78 -1.43 -0.06
N SER A 117 0.72 -2.73 -0.36
CA SER A 117 0.54 -3.79 0.65
C SER A 117 1.84 -4.27 1.29
N TRP A 118 2.98 -3.75 0.85
CA TRP A 118 4.31 -4.13 1.31
C TRP A 118 5.13 -2.93 1.76
N LEU A 119 6.04 -3.17 2.71
CA LEU A 119 7.01 -2.21 3.22
C LEU A 119 8.44 -2.65 2.91
N TYR A 120 9.28 -1.69 2.53
CA TYR A 120 10.71 -1.82 2.53
C TYR A 120 11.30 -1.11 3.75
N ARG A 121 11.95 -1.84 4.65
CA ARG A 121 12.58 -1.29 5.84
C ARG A 121 13.86 -2.04 6.18
N ASP A 122 14.95 -1.31 6.37
CA ASP A 122 16.26 -1.87 6.73
C ASP A 122 16.70 -3.01 5.80
N GLY A 123 16.41 -2.85 4.49
CA GLY A 123 16.73 -3.81 3.45
C GLY A 123 15.90 -5.08 3.49
N LYS A 124 14.74 -5.08 4.13
CA LYS A 124 13.79 -6.19 4.15
C LYS A 124 12.48 -5.75 3.54
N VAL A 125 11.83 -6.70 2.87
CA VAL A 125 10.46 -6.56 2.39
C VAL A 125 9.53 -7.28 3.34
N LEU A 126 8.57 -6.55 3.88
CA LEU A 126 7.63 -7.02 4.89
C LEU A 126 6.21 -6.64 4.46
N PRO A 127 5.17 -7.42 4.76
CA PRO A 127 3.81 -6.98 4.53
C PRO A 127 3.49 -5.76 5.41
N VAL A 128 2.65 -4.85 4.90
CA VAL A 128 2.11 -3.75 5.71
C VAL A 128 1.28 -4.35 6.84
N PRO A 129 1.52 -3.96 8.09
CA PRO A 129 0.69 -4.43 9.20
C PRO A 129 -0.77 -4.04 9.00
N VAL A 130 -1.67 -5.01 9.08
CA VAL A 130 -3.11 -4.76 9.00
C VAL A 130 -3.62 -4.34 10.37
N ASP A 131 -4.27 -3.18 10.44
CA ASP A 131 -5.03 -2.77 11.61
C ASP A 131 -6.40 -3.47 11.60
N TYR A 132 -6.47 -4.60 12.26
CA TYR A 132 -7.70 -5.40 12.32
C TYR A 132 -8.80 -4.74 13.13
N GLN A 133 -8.49 -3.86 14.08
CA GLN A 133 -9.49 -3.06 14.80
C GLN A 133 -10.14 -2.05 13.86
N ALA A 134 -9.34 -1.30 13.09
CA ALA A 134 -9.84 -0.39 12.08
C ALA A 134 -10.64 -1.10 10.98
N LYS A 135 -10.21 -2.31 10.57
CA LYS A 135 -10.94 -3.16 9.62
C LYS A 135 -12.31 -3.60 10.16
N ALA A 136 -12.36 -3.99 11.44
CA ALA A 136 -13.60 -4.35 12.12
C ALA A 136 -14.54 -3.16 12.26
N GLU A 137 -14.01 -1.97 12.61
CA GLU A 137 -14.79 -0.73 12.69
C GLU A 137 -15.36 -0.32 11.32
N THR A 138 -14.58 -0.44 10.26
CA THR A 138 -15.03 -0.17 8.88
C THR A 138 -16.20 -1.11 8.51
N THR A 139 -16.10 -2.38 8.88
CA THR A 139 -17.18 -3.36 8.65
C THR A 139 -18.43 -3.00 9.45
N ARG A 140 -18.27 -2.65 10.74
CA ARG A 140 -19.38 -2.18 11.59
C ARG A 140 -20.07 -0.95 10.98
N GLN A 141 -19.31 0.04 10.54
CA GLN A 141 -19.85 1.25 9.95
C GLN A 141 -20.65 0.98 8.67
N LYS A 142 -20.17 0.06 7.84
CA LYS A 142 -20.91 -0.39 6.66
C LYS A 142 -22.27 -1.01 7.05
N LEU A 143 -22.27 -1.94 8.01
CA LEU A 143 -23.50 -2.59 8.50
C LEU A 143 -24.48 -1.60 9.14
N LEU A 144 -23.97 -0.59 9.87
CA LEU A 144 -24.79 0.48 10.43
C LEU A 144 -25.42 1.36 9.33
N ASN A 145 -24.68 1.70 8.29
CA ASN A 145 -25.19 2.47 7.16
C ASN A 145 -26.25 1.68 6.38
N ASP A 146 -26.04 0.38 6.16
CA ASP A 146 -27.01 -0.50 5.51
C ASP A 146 -28.30 -0.60 6.33
N ALA A 147 -28.17 -0.74 7.65
CA ALA A 147 -29.32 -0.76 8.57
C ALA A 147 -30.08 0.58 8.58
N ASP A 148 -29.36 1.71 8.61
CA ASP A 148 -29.99 3.04 8.61
C ASP A 148 -30.77 3.29 7.32
N ASN A 149 -30.22 2.85 6.18
CA ASN A 149 -30.92 2.91 4.89
C ASN A 149 -32.17 2.02 4.87
N ALA A 150 -32.11 0.82 5.45
CA ALA A 150 -33.25 -0.11 5.49
C ALA A 150 -34.45 0.44 6.28
N ILE A 151 -34.18 1.20 7.36
CA ILE A 151 -35.24 1.72 8.24
C ILE A 151 -35.64 3.17 7.98
N LYS A 152 -35.05 3.81 6.97
CA LYS A 152 -35.21 5.24 6.68
C LYS A 152 -36.67 5.63 6.52
N ASP A 153 -37.41 4.87 5.73
CA ASP A 153 -38.84 5.19 5.45
C ASP A 153 -39.70 4.96 6.68
N TRP A 154 -39.49 3.88 7.43
CA TRP A 154 -40.22 3.61 8.66
C TRP A 154 -39.97 4.67 9.75
N ARG A 155 -38.80 5.25 9.83
CA ARG A 155 -38.53 6.40 10.72
C ARG A 155 -39.33 7.62 10.30
N THR A 156 -39.45 7.86 9.00
CA THR A 156 -40.26 8.96 8.48
C THR A 156 -41.73 8.73 8.77
N GLU A 157 -42.26 7.51 8.51
CA GLU A 157 -43.67 7.13 8.83
C GLU A 157 -43.95 7.28 10.32
N LEU A 158 -43.00 6.88 11.20
CA LEU A 158 -43.14 7.04 12.66
C LEU A 158 -43.21 8.50 13.04
N THR A 159 -42.36 9.35 12.47
CA THR A 159 -42.34 10.80 12.73
C THR A 159 -43.65 11.47 12.31
N LEU A 160 -44.25 11.01 11.20
CA LEU A 160 -45.54 11.51 10.68
C LEU A 160 -46.73 10.89 11.39
N GLY A 161 -46.53 9.90 12.26
CA GLY A 161 -47.61 9.21 12.98
C GLY A 161 -48.46 8.29 12.10
N ILE A 162 -47.94 7.84 10.95
CA ILE A 162 -48.64 7.01 9.95
C ILE A 162 -48.07 5.59 9.84
N ILE A 163 -47.07 5.22 10.64
CA ILE A 163 -46.46 3.90 10.62
C ILE A 163 -47.48 2.83 11.03
N SER A 164 -47.52 1.72 10.29
CA SER A 164 -48.34 0.57 10.66
C SER A 164 -47.75 -0.17 11.89
N ASP A 165 -48.62 -0.90 12.63
CA ASP A 165 -48.18 -1.69 13.78
C ASP A 165 -47.10 -2.75 13.37
N GLU A 166 -47.25 -3.31 12.19
CA GLU A 166 -46.32 -4.29 11.62
C GLU A 166 -44.94 -3.66 11.34
N ASN A 167 -44.92 -2.51 10.67
CA ASN A 167 -43.66 -1.76 10.39
C ASN A 167 -43.01 -1.27 11.69
N LYS A 168 -43.81 -0.92 12.70
CA LYS A 168 -43.29 -0.51 14.01
C LYS A 168 -42.56 -1.65 14.73
N VAL A 169 -43.10 -2.88 14.69
CA VAL A 169 -42.43 -4.05 15.23
C VAL A 169 -41.09 -4.34 14.49
N THR A 170 -41.12 -4.26 13.17
CA THR A 170 -39.94 -4.41 12.33
C THR A 170 -38.87 -3.36 12.65
N LEU A 171 -39.28 -2.10 12.79
CA LEU A 171 -38.35 -1.01 13.16
C LEU A 171 -37.75 -1.25 14.54
N ILE A 172 -38.49 -1.77 15.52
CA ILE A 172 -37.94 -2.13 16.85
C ILE A 172 -36.87 -3.21 16.72
N ASN A 173 -37.10 -4.23 15.90
CA ASN A 173 -36.12 -5.31 15.67
C ASN A 173 -34.83 -4.78 15.04
N TRP A 174 -34.95 -3.90 14.06
CA TRP A 174 -33.80 -3.23 13.44
C TRP A 174 -33.04 -2.32 14.41
N MET A 175 -33.75 -1.59 15.27
CA MET A 175 -33.10 -0.79 16.32
C MET A 175 -32.32 -1.68 17.31
N GLY A 176 -32.87 -2.87 17.63
CA GLY A 176 -32.18 -3.89 18.42
C GLY A 176 -30.89 -4.39 17.74
N TYR A 177 -30.92 -4.62 16.42
CA TYR A 177 -29.76 -4.98 15.62
C TYR A 177 -28.69 -3.87 15.63
N ILE A 178 -29.08 -2.63 15.38
CA ILE A 178 -28.20 -1.46 15.41
C ILE A 178 -27.51 -1.32 16.77
N ASN A 179 -28.27 -1.50 17.87
CA ASN A 179 -27.70 -1.44 19.21
C ASN A 179 -26.70 -2.57 19.47
N LYS A 180 -26.96 -3.78 18.99
CA LYS A 180 -25.99 -4.89 19.08
C LYS A 180 -24.70 -4.57 18.31
N LEU A 181 -24.79 -4.03 17.08
CA LEU A 181 -23.63 -3.62 16.30
C LEU A 181 -22.78 -2.58 17.04
N LYS A 182 -23.43 -1.55 17.61
CA LYS A 182 -22.73 -0.47 18.35
C LYS A 182 -22.00 -0.96 19.60
N ASN A 183 -22.47 -2.04 20.22
CA ASN A 183 -21.93 -2.58 21.46
C ASN A 183 -20.85 -3.66 21.26
N ILE A 184 -20.47 -3.99 20.02
CA ILE A 184 -19.36 -4.92 19.78
C ILE A 184 -18.05 -4.25 20.20
N ASP A 185 -17.29 -4.92 21.05
CA ASP A 185 -15.97 -4.48 21.47
C ASP A 185 -14.88 -5.10 20.55
N PHE A 186 -14.04 -4.27 19.95
CA PHE A 186 -12.94 -4.69 19.09
C PHE A 186 -11.56 -4.59 19.78
N SER A 187 -11.50 -4.28 21.07
CA SER A 187 -10.22 -4.09 21.80
C SER A 187 -9.29 -5.30 21.74
N GLN A 188 -9.82 -6.50 21.51
CA GLN A 188 -9.07 -7.76 21.44
C GLN A 188 -8.88 -8.24 19.98
N VAL A 189 -9.26 -7.45 18.97
CA VAL A 189 -9.14 -7.81 17.56
C VAL A 189 -7.77 -7.32 17.04
N ASN A 190 -6.73 -8.13 17.24
CA ASN A 190 -5.35 -7.74 16.97
C ASN A 190 -4.72 -8.47 15.75
N ASP A 191 -5.38 -9.52 15.26
CA ASP A 191 -4.92 -10.35 14.15
C ASP A 191 -6.10 -10.89 13.32
N GLU A 192 -5.79 -11.57 12.21
CA GLU A 192 -6.79 -12.17 11.32
C GLU A 192 -7.66 -13.21 12.04
N ALA A 193 -7.06 -14.05 12.88
CA ALA A 193 -7.78 -15.10 13.58
C ALA A 193 -8.81 -14.55 14.58
N THR A 194 -8.52 -13.44 15.24
CA THR A 194 -9.45 -12.75 16.14
C THR A 194 -10.49 -11.95 15.34
N PHE A 195 -10.13 -11.38 14.20
CA PHE A 195 -11.07 -10.71 13.30
C PHE A 195 -12.12 -11.68 12.74
N GLU A 196 -11.71 -12.88 12.28
CA GLU A 196 -12.62 -13.91 11.76
C GLU A 196 -13.59 -14.46 12.82
N LYS A 197 -13.22 -14.38 14.08
CA LYS A 197 -14.07 -14.81 15.19
C LYS A 197 -15.11 -13.79 15.66
N ILE A 198 -15.13 -12.59 15.05
CA ILE A 198 -16.13 -11.57 15.38
C ILE A 198 -17.53 -12.13 15.09
N LYS A 199 -18.38 -12.15 16.10
CA LYS A 199 -19.78 -12.57 15.98
C LYS A 199 -20.63 -11.35 15.60
N TRP A 200 -20.81 -11.16 14.31
CA TRP A 200 -21.72 -10.14 13.81
C TRP A 200 -23.17 -10.53 14.10
N PRO A 201 -24.04 -9.58 14.53
CA PRO A 201 -25.46 -9.86 14.72
C PRO A 201 -26.14 -10.29 13.42
N GLU A 202 -27.09 -11.22 13.52
CA GLU A 202 -27.92 -11.60 12.38
C GLU A 202 -28.87 -10.46 11.98
N LEU A 203 -29.09 -10.32 10.66
CA LEU A 203 -30.06 -9.36 10.15
C LEU A 203 -31.46 -9.66 10.67
N PRO A 204 -32.23 -8.63 11.07
CA PRO A 204 -33.65 -8.81 11.41
C PRO A 204 -34.45 -9.34 10.22
N LYS A 205 -35.39 -10.24 10.52
CA LYS A 205 -36.33 -10.78 9.54
C LYS A 205 -37.52 -9.84 9.38
#